data_b27057d923be6308018d643c5c8799c4
#
_entry.id   b27057d923be6308018d643c5c8799c4
#
_cell.length_a   1.000
_cell.length_b   1.000
_cell.length_c   1.000
_cell.angle_alpha   90.00
_cell.angle_beta   90.00
_cell.angle_gamma   90.00
#
_symmetry.space_group_name_H-M   'P 1'
#
loop_
_entity.id
_entity.type
_entity.pdbx_description
1 polymer ?
#
loop_
_entity_poly.entity_id
_entity_poly.type
_entity_poly.pdbx_seq_one_letter_code
_entity_poly.pdbx_strand_id
1 'polypeptide(L)'
;MSEAQVNTRRIYTGRVINLDVDTVRYPDGSTGELEMVRHPGASAIVPFLSDPMGEDPQILLLRQYRYAADGYLYEVPAGRLEPGESPLDCARRELREETGCTAERIDPLMSLYTTPGFTDELIHLFLATGLTRGATAHEADEFVELETLNFSRALEMIERGEIRDAKTVVTLLFAAGFRGGR
;
A
#
# COMPACT_ATOMS: atom_id res chain seq x y z
N MET A 1 -8.59 10.69 -18.99
CA MET A 1 -8.34 9.68 -20.05
C MET A 1 -6.93 9.95 -20.56
N SER A 2 -6.10 8.92 -20.77
CA SER A 2 -4.80 9.11 -21.40
C SER A 2 -4.98 9.44 -22.88
N GLU A 3 -4.03 10.17 -23.48
CA GLU A 3 -4.06 10.48 -24.91
C GLU A 3 -4.02 9.21 -25.79
N ALA A 4 -3.53 8.10 -25.24
CA ALA A 4 -3.48 6.80 -25.90
C ALA A 4 -4.83 6.08 -25.94
N GLN A 5 -5.78 6.41 -25.04
CA GLN A 5 -7.08 5.75 -24.96
C GLN A 5 -8.02 6.25 -26.07
N VAL A 6 -8.35 5.40 -27.03
CA VAL A 6 -9.25 5.70 -28.15
C VAL A 6 -10.71 5.44 -27.78
N ASN A 7 -10.96 4.31 -27.08
CA ASN A 7 -12.29 3.90 -26.62
C ASN A 7 -12.18 3.07 -25.35
N THR A 8 -13.27 2.92 -24.62
CA THR A 8 -13.37 2.03 -23.47
C THR A 8 -14.73 1.36 -23.41
N ARG A 9 -14.76 0.09 -22.98
CA ARG A 9 -15.98 -0.66 -22.78
C ARG A 9 -15.93 -1.35 -21.42
N ARG A 10 -16.84 -0.97 -20.51
CA ARG A 10 -16.99 -1.60 -19.20
C ARG A 10 -17.49 -3.04 -19.36
N ILE A 11 -16.76 -4.01 -18.80
CA ILE A 11 -17.11 -5.44 -18.79
C ILE A 11 -17.75 -5.82 -17.46
N TYR A 12 -17.18 -5.30 -16.34
CA TYR A 12 -17.67 -5.61 -15.00
C TYR A 12 -17.55 -4.40 -14.09
N THR A 13 -18.57 -4.18 -13.27
CA THR A 13 -18.56 -3.19 -12.19
C THR A 13 -18.74 -3.91 -10.88
N GLY A 14 -17.70 -3.90 -10.05
CA GLY A 14 -17.69 -4.52 -8.73
C GLY A 14 -17.66 -3.50 -7.59
N ARG A 15 -17.69 -4.01 -6.38
CA ARG A 15 -17.56 -3.19 -5.15
C ARG A 15 -16.15 -2.62 -5.00
N VAL A 16 -15.13 -3.39 -5.38
CA VAL A 16 -13.71 -3.06 -5.17
C VAL A 16 -13.06 -2.59 -6.45
N ILE A 17 -13.29 -3.30 -7.55
CA ILE A 17 -12.65 -3.05 -8.85
C ILE A 17 -13.68 -2.99 -9.95
N ASN A 18 -13.27 -2.37 -11.06
CA ASN A 18 -13.98 -2.42 -12.32
C ASN A 18 -13.06 -3.02 -13.39
N LEU A 19 -13.61 -3.79 -14.34
CA LEU A 19 -12.88 -4.33 -15.48
C LEU A 19 -13.37 -3.63 -16.76
N ASP A 20 -12.42 -3.04 -17.46
CA ASP A 20 -12.64 -2.40 -18.77
C ASP A 20 -11.84 -3.13 -19.85
N VAL A 21 -12.32 -3.06 -21.08
CA VAL A 21 -11.52 -3.31 -22.28
C VAL A 21 -11.33 -1.97 -22.98
N ASP A 22 -10.07 -1.53 -23.03
CA ASP A 22 -9.68 -0.28 -23.68
C ASP A 22 -9.13 -0.54 -25.07
N THR A 23 -9.64 0.18 -26.06
CA THR A 23 -8.94 0.31 -27.34
C THR A 23 -7.89 1.40 -27.18
N VAL A 24 -6.62 1.05 -27.37
CA VAL A 24 -5.50 1.98 -27.22
C VAL A 24 -4.74 2.17 -28.52
N ARG A 25 -4.13 3.34 -28.68
CA ARG A 25 -3.18 3.64 -29.74
C ARG A 25 -1.77 3.49 -29.21
N TYR A 26 -0.98 2.61 -29.82
CA TYR A 26 0.43 2.41 -29.47
C TYR A 26 1.32 3.52 -30.06
N PRO A 27 2.58 3.65 -29.52
CA PRO A 27 3.52 4.67 -30.01
C PRO A 27 3.87 4.59 -31.50
N ASP A 28 3.74 3.40 -32.13
CA ASP A 28 3.94 3.19 -33.57
C ASP A 28 2.73 3.55 -34.40
N GLY A 29 1.63 4.01 -33.78
CA GLY A 29 0.36 4.37 -34.42
C GLY A 29 -0.61 3.21 -34.61
N SER A 30 -0.21 1.97 -34.36
CA SER A 30 -1.12 0.83 -34.38
C SER A 30 -2.12 0.89 -33.23
N THR A 31 -3.19 0.10 -33.30
CA THR A 31 -4.20 0.01 -32.23
C THR A 31 -4.37 -1.42 -31.77
N GLY A 32 -4.75 -1.58 -30.50
CA GLY A 32 -5.03 -2.88 -29.90
C GLY A 32 -5.99 -2.76 -28.72
N GLU A 33 -6.48 -3.88 -28.23
CA GLU A 33 -7.31 -3.94 -27.03
C GLU A 33 -6.48 -4.40 -25.82
N LEU A 34 -6.70 -3.74 -24.67
CA LEU A 34 -6.11 -4.08 -23.39
C LEU A 34 -7.23 -4.26 -22.35
N GLU A 35 -7.14 -5.35 -21.59
CA GLU A 35 -7.97 -5.59 -20.40
C GLU A 35 -7.37 -4.81 -19.23
N MET A 36 -8.17 -3.92 -18.61
CA MET A 36 -7.71 -3.02 -17.57
C MET A 36 -8.57 -3.13 -16.32
N VAL A 37 -7.97 -3.52 -15.21
CA VAL A 37 -8.57 -3.42 -13.89
C VAL A 37 -8.41 -1.99 -13.40
N ARG A 38 -9.53 -1.31 -13.16
CA ARG A 38 -9.57 0.06 -12.64
C ARG A 38 -9.57 0.05 -11.13
N HIS A 39 -8.63 0.78 -10.55
CA HIS A 39 -8.46 0.90 -9.12
C HIS A 39 -8.37 2.38 -8.69
N PRO A 40 -8.99 2.80 -7.56
CA PRO A 40 -8.95 4.20 -7.13
C PRO A 40 -7.56 4.67 -6.67
N GLY A 41 -6.60 3.77 -6.54
CA GLY A 41 -5.33 4.00 -5.88
C GLY A 41 -5.39 3.59 -4.41
N ALA A 42 -4.24 3.57 -3.75
CA ALA A 42 -4.11 3.21 -2.35
C ALA A 42 -2.98 3.99 -1.67
N SER A 43 -3.00 4.02 -0.34
CA SER A 43 -1.88 4.48 0.46
C SER A 43 -1.44 3.39 1.42
N ALA A 44 -0.13 3.27 1.64
CA ALA A 44 0.47 2.37 2.60
C ALA A 44 1.47 3.13 3.47
N ILE A 45 1.57 2.77 4.74
CA ILE A 45 2.36 3.54 5.70
C ILE A 45 3.13 2.62 6.64
N VAL A 46 4.46 2.83 6.81
CA VAL A 46 5.23 2.16 7.84
C VAL A 46 5.25 2.99 9.12
N PRO A 47 4.64 2.49 10.22
CA PRO A 47 4.60 3.20 11.49
C PRO A 47 5.83 2.87 12.35
N PHE A 48 6.65 3.87 12.67
CA PHE A 48 7.77 3.73 13.61
C PHE A 48 7.33 4.12 15.03
N LEU A 49 7.40 3.16 15.96
CA LEU A 49 7.10 3.37 17.38
C LEU A 49 8.22 4.09 18.12
N SER A 50 9.44 4.04 17.60
CA SER A 50 10.61 4.73 18.13
C SER A 50 11.30 5.52 17.03
N ASP A 51 12.33 6.31 17.39
CA ASP A 51 13.07 7.12 16.42
C ASP A 51 13.59 6.23 15.27
N PRO A 52 13.16 6.48 14.02
CA PRO A 52 13.62 5.72 12.87
C PRO A 52 15.14 5.78 12.64
N MET A 53 15.83 6.78 13.21
CA MET A 53 17.29 6.91 13.14
C MET A 53 18.01 6.21 14.28
N GLY A 54 17.28 5.62 15.23
CA GLY A 54 17.84 4.81 16.31
C GLY A 54 18.54 3.54 15.79
N GLU A 55 19.27 2.86 16.65
CA GLU A 55 20.07 1.66 16.32
C GLU A 55 19.20 0.55 15.68
N ASP A 56 18.11 0.18 16.36
CA ASP A 56 17.13 -0.79 15.85
C ASP A 56 15.70 -0.40 16.26
N PRO A 57 15.05 0.52 15.51
CA PRO A 57 13.75 1.03 15.88
C PRO A 57 12.65 -0.04 15.75
N GLN A 58 11.61 0.13 16.55
CA GLN A 58 10.41 -0.69 16.47
C GLN A 58 9.40 -0.13 15.46
N ILE A 59 8.75 -1.04 14.73
CA ILE A 59 7.66 -0.75 13.81
C ILE A 59 6.43 -1.58 14.15
N LEU A 60 5.28 -1.14 13.62
CA LEU A 60 4.05 -1.93 13.62
C LEU A 60 3.84 -2.56 12.26
N LEU A 61 3.47 -3.83 12.25
CA LEU A 61 2.95 -4.54 11.08
C LEU A 61 1.61 -5.17 11.43
N LEU A 62 0.83 -5.44 10.41
CA LEU A 62 -0.40 -6.21 10.48
C LEU A 62 -0.10 -7.65 10.04
N ARG A 63 -0.69 -8.62 10.71
CA ARG A 63 -0.77 -9.99 10.24
C ARG A 63 -2.21 -10.23 9.80
N GLN A 64 -2.45 -10.15 8.50
CA GLN A 64 -3.80 -10.15 7.91
C GLN A 64 -4.03 -11.38 7.05
N TYR A 65 -5.23 -12.00 7.18
CA TYR A 65 -5.64 -13.08 6.29
C TYR A 65 -5.94 -12.54 4.90
N ARG A 66 -5.32 -13.15 3.88
CA ARG A 66 -5.54 -12.84 2.47
C ARG A 66 -5.92 -14.11 1.70
N TYR A 67 -7.17 -14.18 1.26
CA TYR A 67 -7.68 -15.32 0.48
C TYR A 67 -6.79 -15.63 -0.73
N ALA A 68 -6.33 -14.61 -1.46
CA ALA A 68 -5.48 -14.78 -2.64
C ALA A 68 -4.10 -15.39 -2.34
N ALA A 69 -3.63 -15.29 -1.09
CA ALA A 69 -2.38 -15.88 -0.63
C ALA A 69 -2.58 -17.23 0.09
N ASP A 70 -3.84 -17.69 0.21
CA ASP A 70 -4.25 -18.87 0.98
C ASP A 70 -3.68 -18.87 2.41
N GLY A 71 -3.71 -17.70 3.07
CA GLY A 71 -3.18 -17.57 4.42
C GLY A 71 -2.95 -16.15 4.88
N TYR A 72 -2.14 -16.02 5.93
CA TYR A 72 -1.79 -14.74 6.53
C TYR A 72 -0.56 -14.14 5.88
N LEU A 73 -0.60 -12.82 5.65
CA LEU A 73 0.54 -12.02 5.23
C LEU A 73 0.89 -10.98 6.29
N TYR A 74 2.16 -10.65 6.37
CA TYR A 74 2.62 -9.48 7.09
C TYR A 74 2.55 -8.26 6.17
N GLU A 75 1.84 -7.24 6.62
CA GLU A 75 1.59 -6.04 5.83
C GLU A 75 1.82 -4.76 6.65
N VAL A 76 2.27 -3.70 5.99
CA VAL A 76 2.14 -2.35 6.55
C VAL A 76 0.68 -1.91 6.45
N PRO A 77 0.17 -1.10 7.38
CA PRO A 77 -1.16 -0.49 7.27
C PRO A 77 -1.39 0.14 5.90
N ALA A 78 -2.52 -0.19 5.27
CA ALA A 78 -2.80 0.26 3.92
C ALA A 78 -4.26 0.11 3.53
N GLY A 79 -4.78 1.09 2.77
CA GLY A 79 -6.10 0.98 2.19
C GLY A 79 -6.30 1.84 0.95
N ARG A 80 -7.48 1.71 0.37
CA ARG A 80 -7.87 2.38 -0.87
C ARG A 80 -8.21 3.84 -0.60
N LEU A 81 -7.92 4.70 -1.58
CA LEU A 81 -8.39 6.08 -1.54
C LEU A 81 -9.91 6.12 -1.65
N GLU A 82 -10.54 6.91 -0.81
CA GLU A 82 -11.95 7.29 -0.94
C GLU A 82 -12.13 8.40 -1.99
N PRO A 83 -13.36 8.58 -2.53
CA PRO A 83 -13.62 9.63 -3.50
C PRO A 83 -13.25 11.03 -2.98
N GLY A 84 -12.26 11.67 -3.62
CA GLY A 84 -11.77 13.00 -3.25
C GLY A 84 -10.78 13.03 -2.10
N GLU A 85 -10.41 11.87 -1.54
CA GLU A 85 -9.41 11.76 -0.47
C GLU A 85 -7.99 11.96 -1.03
N SER A 86 -7.16 12.72 -0.33
CA SER A 86 -5.74 12.81 -0.67
C SER A 86 -4.98 11.56 -0.22
N PRO A 87 -3.88 11.17 -0.90
CA PRO A 87 -3.06 10.02 -0.45
C PRO A 87 -2.56 10.14 0.99
N LEU A 88 -2.23 11.35 1.43
CA LEU A 88 -1.79 11.61 2.82
C LEU A 88 -2.92 11.40 3.83
N ASP A 89 -4.14 11.84 3.50
CA ASP A 89 -5.28 11.67 4.39
C ASP A 89 -5.70 10.21 4.47
N CYS A 90 -5.65 9.48 3.35
CA CYS A 90 -5.83 8.03 3.31
C CYS A 90 -4.81 7.33 4.22
N ALA A 91 -3.52 7.60 4.09
CA ALA A 91 -2.48 7.02 4.95
C ALA A 91 -2.72 7.30 6.45
N ARG A 92 -3.19 8.52 6.77
CA ARG A 92 -3.52 8.91 8.16
C ARG A 92 -4.75 8.17 8.69
N ARG A 93 -5.78 8.01 7.85
CA ARG A 93 -7.00 7.27 8.19
C ARG A 93 -6.68 5.80 8.44
N GLU A 94 -6.00 5.14 7.51
CA GLU A 94 -5.63 3.73 7.61
C GLU A 94 -4.72 3.44 8.81
N LEU A 95 -3.73 4.30 9.07
CA LEU A 95 -2.91 4.19 10.28
C LEU A 95 -3.77 4.14 11.54
N ARG A 96 -4.76 5.05 11.64
CA ARG A 96 -5.64 5.11 12.80
C ARG A 96 -6.59 3.92 12.88
N GLU A 97 -7.21 3.53 11.77
CA GLU A 97 -8.23 2.47 11.75
C GLU A 97 -7.61 1.11 12.03
N GLU A 98 -6.50 0.79 11.37
CA GLU A 98 -5.87 -0.52 11.49
C GLU A 98 -4.96 -0.68 12.71
N THR A 99 -4.32 0.40 13.18
CA THR A 99 -3.38 0.31 14.32
C THR A 99 -3.85 1.01 15.59
N GLY A 100 -4.89 1.83 15.52
CA GLY A 100 -5.30 2.73 16.59
C GLY A 100 -4.32 3.90 16.82
N CYS A 101 -3.28 4.05 16.02
CA CYS A 101 -2.28 5.09 16.22
C CYS A 101 -2.59 6.36 15.42
N THR A 102 -2.21 7.50 16.01
CA THR A 102 -2.04 8.77 15.29
C THR A 102 -0.56 9.10 15.24
N ALA A 103 -0.12 9.86 14.23
CA ALA A 103 1.27 10.25 14.05
C ALA A 103 1.43 11.77 14.11
N GLU A 104 2.50 12.26 14.74
CA GLU A 104 2.88 13.67 14.71
C GLU A 104 3.38 14.07 13.30
N ARG A 105 4.08 13.16 12.64
CA ARG A 105 4.67 13.39 11.32
C ARG A 105 4.44 12.18 10.41
N ILE A 106 4.06 12.47 9.15
CA ILE A 106 3.93 11.49 8.07
C ILE A 106 4.71 12.04 6.87
N ASP A 107 5.75 11.32 6.49
CA ASP A 107 6.62 11.68 5.36
C ASP A 107 6.31 10.80 4.15
N PRO A 108 6.17 11.39 2.94
CA PRO A 108 6.04 10.62 1.72
C PRO A 108 7.38 9.95 1.38
N LEU A 109 7.33 8.68 1.01
CA LEU A 109 8.50 7.93 0.56
C LEU A 109 8.56 7.90 -0.97
N MET A 110 7.55 7.31 -1.60
CA MET A 110 7.42 7.24 -3.06
C MET A 110 6.00 6.86 -3.47
N SER A 111 5.74 6.90 -4.78
CA SER A 111 4.55 6.29 -5.38
C SER A 111 4.98 5.29 -6.45
N LEU A 112 4.27 4.18 -6.57
CA LEU A 112 4.59 3.12 -7.52
C LEU A 112 3.32 2.50 -8.11
N TYR A 113 3.42 2.06 -9.35
CA TYR A 113 2.42 1.19 -9.95
C TYR A 113 2.66 -0.25 -9.49
N THR A 114 1.59 -0.97 -9.17
CA THR A 114 1.71 -2.38 -8.72
C THR A 114 1.93 -3.33 -9.88
N THR A 115 1.03 -3.33 -10.86
CA THR A 115 1.11 -4.22 -12.02
C THR A 115 0.58 -3.50 -13.28
N PRO A 116 1.32 -2.52 -13.82
CA PRO A 116 0.83 -1.63 -14.89
C PRO A 116 0.54 -2.34 -16.21
N GLY A 117 0.82 -3.65 -16.32
CA GLY A 117 0.43 -4.46 -17.46
C GLY A 117 -1.07 -4.68 -17.60
N PHE A 118 -1.84 -4.61 -16.51
CA PHE A 118 -3.29 -4.83 -16.53
C PHE A 118 -4.09 -4.04 -15.47
N THR A 119 -3.45 -3.22 -14.65
CA THR A 119 -4.14 -2.34 -13.69
C THR A 119 -3.52 -0.96 -13.66
N ASP A 120 -4.34 0.04 -13.38
CA ASP A 120 -3.91 1.42 -13.15
C ASP A 120 -3.69 1.72 -11.65
N GLU A 121 -3.61 0.68 -10.79
CA GLU A 121 -3.38 0.86 -9.38
C GLU A 121 -2.04 1.55 -9.10
N LEU A 122 -2.13 2.73 -8.48
CA LEU A 122 -1.01 3.51 -7.96
C LEU A 122 -1.07 3.46 -6.42
N ILE A 123 0.02 3.02 -5.79
CA ILE A 123 0.15 3.03 -4.32
C ILE A 123 1.12 4.13 -3.90
N HIS A 124 0.70 4.94 -2.92
CA HIS A 124 1.50 5.98 -2.30
C HIS A 124 2.05 5.46 -0.97
N LEU A 125 3.38 5.47 -0.82
CA LEU A 125 4.07 4.95 0.36
C LEU A 125 4.50 6.07 1.28
N PHE A 126 4.28 5.86 2.58
CA PHE A 126 4.57 6.83 3.64
C PHE A 126 5.33 6.21 4.80
N LEU A 127 5.94 7.07 5.62
CA LEU A 127 6.57 6.74 6.89
C LEU A 127 5.94 7.61 7.98
N ALA A 128 5.53 6.99 9.10
CA ALA A 128 4.95 7.70 10.24
C ALA A 128 5.87 7.67 11.46
N THR A 129 5.99 8.79 12.15
CA THR A 129 6.77 8.95 13.39
C THR A 129 5.98 9.75 14.43
N GLY A 130 6.45 9.68 15.70
CA GLY A 130 5.77 10.36 16.80
C GLY A 130 4.40 9.75 17.08
N LEU A 131 4.34 8.42 17.13
CA LEU A 131 3.06 7.72 17.28
C LEU A 131 2.48 7.87 18.68
N THR A 132 1.17 8.15 18.73
CA THR A 132 0.35 8.08 19.94
C THR A 132 -0.71 6.99 19.75
N ARG A 133 -0.78 6.05 20.69
CA ARG A 133 -1.73 4.94 20.65
C ARG A 133 -3.13 5.39 21.09
N GLY A 134 -4.14 4.93 20.37
CA GLY A 134 -5.57 5.07 20.65
C GLY A 134 -6.30 3.73 20.47
N ALA A 135 -7.59 3.77 20.20
CA ALA A 135 -8.41 2.58 19.92
C ALA A 135 -8.36 2.24 18.43
N THR A 136 -8.28 0.95 18.11
CA THR A 136 -8.45 0.42 16.75
C THR A 136 -9.91 0.42 16.32
N ALA A 137 -10.17 0.51 15.02
CA ALA A 137 -11.52 0.47 14.45
C ALA A 137 -11.50 -0.42 13.17
N HIS A 138 -11.29 -1.74 13.39
CA HIS A 138 -11.27 -2.71 12.30
C HIS A 138 -12.70 -2.96 11.77
N GLU A 139 -12.82 -3.22 10.46
CA GLU A 139 -14.07 -3.70 9.88
C GLU A 139 -14.38 -5.14 10.34
N ALA A 140 -15.67 -5.51 10.35
CA ALA A 140 -16.13 -6.79 10.93
C ALA A 140 -15.64 -8.05 10.17
N ASP A 141 -15.17 -7.90 8.93
CA ASP A 141 -14.64 -8.94 8.04
C ASP A 141 -13.09 -8.91 7.95
N GLU A 142 -12.43 -8.07 8.73
CA GLU A 142 -10.97 -7.97 8.80
C GLU A 142 -10.39 -8.86 9.92
N PHE A 143 -9.75 -9.96 9.53
CA PHE A 143 -9.00 -10.82 10.44
C PHE A 143 -7.55 -10.31 10.52
N VAL A 144 -7.33 -9.35 11.42
CA VAL A 144 -6.07 -8.62 11.56
C VAL A 144 -5.53 -8.76 12.97
N GLU A 145 -4.25 -9.08 13.07
CA GLU A 145 -3.47 -9.07 14.31
C GLU A 145 -2.38 -8.00 14.17
N LEU A 146 -2.23 -7.15 15.19
CA LEU A 146 -1.21 -6.11 15.20
C LEU A 146 0.07 -6.65 15.87
N GLU A 147 1.18 -6.59 15.16
CA GLU A 147 2.48 -7.04 15.65
C GLU A 147 3.49 -5.90 15.75
N THR A 148 4.26 -5.90 16.85
CA THR A 148 5.40 -5.00 17.04
C THR A 148 6.67 -5.75 16.77
N LEU A 149 7.49 -5.28 15.83
CA LEU A 149 8.76 -5.89 15.46
C LEU A 149 9.89 -4.85 15.49
N ASN A 150 11.10 -5.32 15.78
CA ASN A 150 12.30 -4.56 15.48
C ASN A 150 12.47 -4.43 13.95
N PHE A 151 12.94 -3.31 13.48
CA PHE A 151 13.06 -3.05 12.04
C PHE A 151 14.04 -4.02 11.36
N SER A 152 15.16 -4.36 12.04
CA SER A 152 16.10 -5.38 11.57
C SER A 152 15.41 -6.73 11.36
N ARG A 153 14.54 -7.13 12.31
CA ARG A 153 13.80 -8.39 12.20
C ARG A 153 12.85 -8.38 11.00
N ALA A 154 12.19 -7.27 10.72
CA ALA A 154 11.32 -7.16 9.53
C ALA A 154 12.11 -7.31 8.23
N LEU A 155 13.33 -6.76 8.14
CA LEU A 155 14.21 -6.95 6.98
C LEU A 155 14.67 -8.41 6.83
N GLU A 156 15.05 -9.08 7.94
CA GLU A 156 15.34 -10.53 7.92
C GLU A 156 14.13 -11.36 7.44
N MET A 157 12.92 -10.98 7.83
CA MET A 157 11.69 -11.66 7.39
C MET A 157 11.47 -11.50 5.88
N ILE A 158 11.87 -10.37 5.29
CA ILE A 158 11.86 -10.21 3.82
C ILE A 158 12.86 -11.18 3.18
N GLU A 159 14.10 -11.22 3.67
CA GLU A 159 15.16 -12.11 3.15
C GLU A 159 14.75 -13.59 3.21
N ARG A 160 14.03 -13.99 4.26
CA ARG A 160 13.54 -15.36 4.45
C ARG A 160 12.23 -15.65 3.70
N GLY A 161 11.62 -14.68 3.04
CA GLY A 161 10.34 -14.82 2.37
C GLY A 161 9.13 -14.99 3.30
N GLU A 162 9.26 -14.59 4.57
CA GLU A 162 8.17 -14.53 5.53
C GLU A 162 7.27 -13.30 5.25
N ILE A 163 7.88 -12.15 4.90
CA ILE A 163 7.17 -10.98 4.36
C ILE A 163 7.23 -11.05 2.83
N ARG A 164 6.06 -11.17 2.18
CA ARG A 164 5.93 -11.37 0.73
C ARG A 164 4.98 -10.39 0.06
N ASP A 165 4.30 -9.56 0.84
CA ASP A 165 3.43 -8.53 0.29
C ASP A 165 4.26 -7.41 -0.35
N ALA A 166 4.01 -7.14 -1.64
CA ALA A 166 4.87 -6.27 -2.44
C ALA A 166 4.95 -4.83 -1.90
N LYS A 167 3.81 -4.23 -1.51
CA LYS A 167 3.79 -2.88 -0.94
C LYS A 167 4.60 -2.80 0.35
N THR A 168 4.50 -3.82 1.21
CA THR A 168 5.23 -3.92 2.47
C THR A 168 6.73 -4.06 2.23
N VAL A 169 7.13 -4.98 1.35
CA VAL A 169 8.55 -5.17 0.98
C VAL A 169 9.15 -3.87 0.47
N VAL A 170 8.51 -3.20 -0.50
CA VAL A 170 9.02 -1.95 -1.05
C VAL A 170 9.07 -0.84 -0.01
N THR A 171 8.03 -0.71 0.83
CA THR A 171 7.98 0.32 1.88
C THR A 171 9.11 0.15 2.89
N LEU A 172 9.34 -1.09 3.37
CA LEU A 172 10.40 -1.39 4.34
C LEU A 172 11.79 -1.18 3.74
N LEU A 173 12.06 -1.65 2.53
CA LEU A 173 13.35 -1.47 1.86
C LEU A 173 13.63 0.01 1.56
N PHE A 174 12.61 0.78 1.17
CA PHE A 174 12.76 2.21 0.95
C PHE A 174 13.01 2.96 2.26
N ALA A 175 12.31 2.59 3.35
CA ALA A 175 12.54 3.13 4.69
C ALA A 175 13.96 2.80 5.21
N ALA A 176 14.50 1.61 4.89
CA ALA A 176 15.88 1.26 5.20
C ALA A 176 16.89 2.19 4.50
N GLY A 177 16.64 2.52 3.22
CA GLY A 177 17.44 3.49 2.48
C GLY A 177 17.32 4.92 3.02
N PHE A 178 16.15 5.33 3.50
CA PHE A 178 15.91 6.61 4.16
C PHE A 178 16.75 6.75 5.45
N ARG A 179 16.80 5.70 6.27
CA ARG A 179 17.65 5.62 7.47
C ARG A 179 19.15 5.68 7.15
N GLY A 180 19.56 5.16 6.00
CA GLY A 180 20.97 5.16 5.55
C GLY A 180 21.50 6.50 5.04
N GLY A 181 20.71 7.58 5.13
CA GLY A 181 21.17 8.94 4.81
C GLY A 181 21.26 9.22 3.31
N ARG A 182 20.13 9.16 2.61
CA ARG A 182 20.00 9.78 1.28
C ARG A 182 19.80 11.28 1.39
#